data_1faaa784f45b2a472f0427df86ade8ba
#
_entry.id   1faaa784f45b2a472f0427df86ade8ba
#
_cell.length_a   1.000
_cell.length_b   1.000
_cell.length_c   1.000
_cell.angle_alpha   90.00
_cell.angle_beta   90.00
_cell.angle_gamma   90.00
#
_symmetry.space_group_name_H-M   'P 1'
#
loop_
_entity.id
_entity.type
_entity.pdbx_description
1 polymer ?
#
loop_
_entity_poly.entity_id
_entity_poly.type
_entity_poly.pdbx_seq_one_letter_code
_entity_poly.pdbx_strand_id
1 'polypeptide(L)'
;MIGSPSFLFMIKIHLRKIKPSDRNYFAKWWRDKELLKLTSGILKAISDQEVDKYFQVILENKNDYNFRMIADREVIGHISLVKRRNNWHETQIVIGEKKYWDKGIGSRAINILVRKAKKIGISNIYLEVRPTNLRAIRAYEQCRFQKVKIVKYPKNKYLPETLRMELKI
;
A
#
# COMPACT_ATOMS: atom_id res chain seq x y z
N MET A 1 -30.06 1.91 -16.29
CA MET A 1 -30.20 1.07 -15.07
C MET A 1 -29.08 1.44 -14.12
N ILE A 2 -29.43 2.11 -13.04
CA ILE A 2 -28.48 2.57 -12.02
C ILE A 2 -28.11 1.36 -11.19
N GLY A 3 -26.87 0.89 -11.31
CA GLY A 3 -26.36 -0.22 -10.51
C GLY A 3 -26.51 0.09 -9.02
N SER A 4 -27.18 -0.77 -8.29
CA SER A 4 -27.53 -0.62 -6.90
C SER A 4 -26.30 -0.32 -6.02
N PRO A 5 -26.34 0.71 -5.15
CA PRO A 5 -25.23 1.05 -4.24
C PRO A 5 -24.88 -0.05 -3.22
N SER A 6 -25.71 -1.08 -3.13
CA SER A 6 -25.68 -2.08 -2.04
C SER A 6 -24.53 -3.10 -2.13
N PHE A 7 -23.96 -3.37 -3.30
CA PHE A 7 -22.95 -4.43 -3.45
C PHE A 7 -21.57 -4.03 -2.92
N LEU A 8 -21.19 -2.77 -3.06
CA LEU A 8 -19.88 -2.26 -2.60
C LEU A 8 -19.74 -2.20 -1.08
N PHE A 9 -20.84 -2.05 -0.36
CA PHE A 9 -20.86 -2.05 1.11
C PHE A 9 -20.76 -3.45 1.72
N MET A 10 -20.95 -4.51 0.94
CA MET A 10 -20.96 -5.88 1.42
C MET A 10 -19.58 -6.54 1.45
N ILE A 11 -18.59 -6.03 0.69
CA ILE A 11 -17.23 -6.60 0.69
C ILE A 11 -16.59 -6.39 2.06
N LYS A 12 -16.37 -7.46 2.81
CA LYS A 12 -15.67 -7.41 4.10
C LYS A 12 -14.17 -7.33 3.87
N ILE A 13 -13.55 -6.27 4.39
CA ILE A 13 -12.10 -6.09 4.33
C ILE A 13 -11.51 -6.25 5.71
N HIS A 14 -10.45 -7.05 5.82
CA HIS A 14 -9.65 -7.13 7.04
C HIS A 14 -8.17 -7.23 6.72
N LEU A 15 -7.35 -6.86 7.71
CA LEU A 15 -5.90 -6.89 7.64
C LEU A 15 -5.39 -8.02 8.54
N ARG A 16 -4.61 -8.93 7.98
CA ARG A 16 -3.95 -10.03 8.66
C ARG A 16 -2.44 -9.91 8.55
N LYS A 17 -1.72 -10.23 9.61
CA LYS A 17 -0.24 -10.30 9.54
C LYS A 17 0.22 -11.20 8.40
N ILE A 18 1.32 -10.82 7.76
CA ILE A 18 1.97 -11.62 6.72
C ILE A 18 2.50 -12.92 7.31
N LYS A 19 2.40 -13.99 6.54
CA LYS A 19 2.89 -15.34 6.87
C LYS A 19 3.84 -15.85 5.78
N PRO A 20 4.72 -16.83 6.06
CA PRO A 20 5.59 -17.41 5.04
C PRO A 20 4.85 -17.90 3.79
N SER A 21 3.64 -18.47 3.95
CA SER A 21 2.78 -18.93 2.85
C SER A 21 2.31 -17.82 1.91
N ASP A 22 2.54 -16.55 2.23
CA ASP A 22 2.13 -15.42 1.41
C ASP A 22 3.12 -15.06 0.29
N ARG A 23 4.29 -15.67 0.30
CA ARG A 23 5.40 -15.41 -0.62
C ARG A 23 4.95 -15.35 -2.09
N ASN A 24 4.13 -16.30 -2.53
CA ASN A 24 3.74 -16.39 -3.95
C ASN A 24 2.84 -15.23 -4.41
N TYR A 25 2.07 -14.62 -3.52
CA TYR A 25 1.32 -13.40 -3.83
C TYR A 25 2.26 -12.23 -4.09
N PHE A 26 3.31 -12.08 -3.29
CA PHE A 26 4.33 -11.04 -3.51
C PHE A 26 5.09 -11.28 -4.82
N ALA A 27 5.48 -12.52 -5.12
CA ALA A 27 6.12 -12.86 -6.38
C ALA A 27 5.24 -12.49 -7.59
N LYS A 28 3.95 -12.78 -7.53
CA LYS A 28 2.97 -12.40 -8.56
C LYS A 28 2.92 -10.88 -8.74
N TRP A 29 2.74 -10.13 -7.65
CA TRP A 29 2.56 -8.67 -7.72
C TRP A 29 3.85 -7.93 -8.08
N TRP A 30 5.00 -8.37 -7.60
CA TRP A 30 6.29 -7.78 -7.93
C TRP A 30 6.76 -8.07 -9.36
N ARG A 31 6.03 -8.89 -10.10
CA ARG A 31 6.27 -9.19 -11.52
C ARG A 31 5.20 -8.61 -12.43
N ASP A 32 4.12 -8.08 -11.89
CA ASP A 32 3.07 -7.45 -12.68
C ASP A 32 3.50 -6.05 -13.14
N LYS A 33 3.81 -5.94 -14.43
CA LYS A 33 4.33 -4.69 -15.02
C LYS A 33 3.37 -3.50 -14.90
N GLU A 34 2.07 -3.73 -14.99
CA GLU A 34 1.07 -2.67 -14.86
C GLU A 34 1.03 -2.16 -13.42
N LEU A 35 1.07 -3.07 -12.45
CA LEU A 35 1.14 -2.72 -11.04
C LEU A 35 2.44 -1.98 -10.69
N LEU A 36 3.57 -2.45 -11.20
CA LEU A 36 4.87 -1.81 -10.98
C LEU A 36 4.92 -0.38 -11.54
N LYS A 37 4.30 -0.11 -12.68
CA LYS A 37 4.20 1.25 -13.23
C LYS A 37 3.50 2.22 -12.28
N LEU A 38 2.60 1.75 -11.46
CA LEU A 38 1.86 2.57 -10.49
C LEU A 38 2.57 2.69 -9.14
N THR A 39 3.28 1.65 -8.71
CA THR A 39 3.73 1.49 -7.32
C THR A 39 5.24 1.48 -7.15
N SER A 40 6.03 1.23 -8.20
CA SER A 40 7.47 1.05 -8.09
C SER A 40 8.28 2.09 -8.85
N GLY A 41 9.47 2.38 -8.35
CA GLY A 41 10.49 3.14 -9.06
C GLY A 41 11.37 2.28 -9.99
N ILE A 42 11.11 0.97 -10.09
CA ILE A 42 11.89 0.01 -10.88
C ILE A 42 10.91 -0.86 -11.66
N LEU A 43 11.12 -0.95 -12.99
CA LEU A 43 10.30 -1.79 -13.89
C LEU A 43 11.00 -3.09 -14.29
N LYS A 44 11.99 -3.54 -13.52
CA LYS A 44 12.75 -4.76 -13.78
C LYS A 44 11.97 -5.98 -13.30
N ALA A 45 12.01 -7.06 -14.10
CA ALA A 45 11.57 -8.37 -13.64
C ALA A 45 12.46 -8.85 -12.48
N ILE A 46 11.81 -9.36 -11.43
CA ILE A 46 12.48 -9.84 -10.22
C ILE A 46 12.62 -11.37 -10.28
N SER A 47 13.81 -11.88 -9.97
CA SER A 47 14.09 -13.33 -9.87
C SER A 47 13.46 -13.95 -8.62
N ASP A 48 13.38 -15.29 -8.57
CA ASP A 48 12.89 -15.97 -7.35
C ASP A 48 13.81 -15.72 -6.15
N GLN A 49 15.11 -15.66 -6.35
CA GLN A 49 16.05 -15.34 -5.28
C GLN A 49 15.86 -13.93 -4.72
N GLU A 50 15.59 -12.95 -5.59
CA GLU A 50 15.28 -11.58 -5.16
C GLU A 50 13.94 -11.53 -4.42
N VAL A 51 12.91 -12.26 -4.87
CA VAL A 51 11.64 -12.41 -4.15
C VAL A 51 11.88 -12.96 -2.76
N ASP A 52 12.62 -14.04 -2.63
CA ASP A 52 12.92 -14.68 -1.34
C ASP A 52 13.65 -13.72 -0.41
N LYS A 53 14.66 -13.03 -0.91
CA LYS A 53 15.43 -12.05 -0.15
C LYS A 53 14.56 -10.91 0.39
N TYR A 54 13.77 -10.28 -0.48
CA TYR A 54 12.94 -9.14 -0.07
C TYR A 54 11.77 -9.57 0.80
N PHE A 55 11.18 -10.73 0.51
CA PHE A 55 10.08 -11.25 1.31
C PHE A 55 10.55 -11.65 2.72
N GLN A 56 11.75 -12.23 2.85
CA GLN A 56 12.35 -12.56 4.14
C GLN A 56 12.56 -11.30 5.00
N VAL A 57 13.03 -10.21 4.42
CA VAL A 57 13.15 -8.91 5.12
C VAL A 57 11.79 -8.47 5.68
N ILE A 58 10.71 -8.59 4.90
CA ILE A 58 9.35 -8.23 5.34
C ILE A 58 8.89 -9.12 6.52
N LEU A 59 9.21 -10.41 6.48
CA LEU A 59 8.83 -11.37 7.53
C LEU A 59 9.58 -11.15 8.84
N GLU A 60 10.87 -10.85 8.76
CA GLU A 60 11.77 -10.77 9.93
C GLU A 60 11.80 -9.40 10.59
N ASN A 61 11.44 -8.35 9.87
CA ASN A 61 11.49 -6.99 10.41
C ASN A 61 10.42 -6.78 11.49
N LYS A 62 10.87 -6.76 12.75
CA LYS A 62 10.01 -6.57 13.93
C LYS A 62 9.60 -5.11 14.17
N ASN A 63 10.24 -4.15 13.50
CA ASN A 63 9.96 -2.72 13.67
C ASN A 63 8.85 -2.22 12.75
N ASP A 64 8.49 -3.03 11.73
CA ASP A 64 7.48 -2.69 10.75
C ASP A 64 6.21 -3.52 10.94
N TYR A 65 5.10 -2.95 10.56
CA TYR A 65 3.80 -3.62 10.58
C TYR A 65 3.39 -3.95 9.15
N ASN A 66 3.47 -5.22 8.78
CA ASN A 66 3.15 -5.72 7.45
C ASN A 66 1.88 -6.56 7.47
N PHE A 67 0.89 -6.19 6.66
CA PHE A 67 -0.40 -6.86 6.60
C PHE A 67 -0.77 -7.27 5.18
N ARG A 68 -1.42 -8.42 5.06
CA ARG A 68 -2.22 -8.79 3.89
C ARG A 68 -3.59 -8.12 3.98
N MET A 69 -4.05 -7.65 2.84
CA MET A 69 -5.44 -7.25 2.67
C MET A 69 -6.25 -8.44 2.18
N ILE A 70 -7.33 -8.73 2.87
CA ILE A 70 -8.26 -9.79 2.53
C ILE A 70 -9.64 -9.18 2.30
N ALA A 71 -10.23 -9.46 1.15
CA ALA A 71 -11.60 -9.10 0.80
C ALA A 71 -12.39 -10.37 0.56
N ASP A 72 -13.47 -10.60 1.33
CA ASP A 72 -14.35 -11.76 1.22
C ASP A 72 -13.61 -13.11 1.11
N ARG A 73 -12.60 -13.34 1.94
CA ARG A 73 -11.73 -14.53 1.99
C ARG A 73 -10.62 -14.56 0.92
N GLU A 74 -10.60 -13.64 -0.03
CA GLU A 74 -9.56 -13.56 -1.07
C GLU A 74 -8.44 -12.63 -0.65
N VAL A 75 -7.20 -13.04 -0.90
CA VAL A 75 -6.02 -12.19 -0.71
C VAL A 75 -5.92 -11.24 -1.89
N ILE A 76 -6.02 -9.95 -1.63
CA ILE A 76 -6.11 -8.94 -2.68
C ILE A 76 -4.93 -7.99 -2.75
N GLY A 77 -4.09 -7.97 -1.73
CA GLY A 77 -2.97 -7.05 -1.71
C GLY A 77 -2.24 -7.03 -0.36
N HIS A 78 -1.40 -6.03 -0.20
CA HIS A 78 -0.70 -5.80 1.06
C HIS A 78 -0.69 -4.32 1.42
N ILE A 79 -0.55 -4.03 2.72
CA ILE A 79 -0.41 -2.70 3.27
C ILE A 79 0.53 -2.75 4.48
N SER A 80 1.34 -1.71 4.65
CA SER A 80 2.35 -1.68 5.70
C SER A 80 2.46 -0.32 6.39
N LEU A 81 3.03 -0.34 7.59
CA LEU A 81 3.58 0.82 8.29
C LEU A 81 5.05 0.54 8.56
N VAL A 82 5.92 1.23 7.86
CA VAL A 82 7.37 1.09 7.95
C VAL A 82 7.92 2.21 8.83
N LYS A 83 8.59 1.83 9.92
CA LYS A 83 9.16 2.81 10.85
C LYS A 83 10.23 3.67 10.18
N ARG A 84 10.17 4.97 10.40
CA ARG A 84 11.11 5.98 9.90
C ARG A 84 11.65 6.84 11.04
N ARG A 85 12.54 7.78 10.71
CA ARG A 85 13.09 8.72 11.71
C ARG A 85 12.00 9.63 12.30
N ASN A 86 12.26 10.18 13.48
CA ASN A 86 11.41 11.17 14.16
C ASN A 86 9.97 10.72 14.39
N ASN A 87 9.77 9.43 14.73
CA ASN A 87 8.46 8.81 14.98
C ASN A 87 7.48 8.86 13.79
N TRP A 88 7.97 9.04 12.59
CA TRP A 88 7.19 8.88 11.39
C TRP A 88 7.10 7.41 10.97
N HIS A 89 5.96 7.03 10.40
CA HIS A 89 5.79 5.75 9.72
C HIS A 89 5.36 5.99 8.28
N GLU A 90 6.03 5.34 7.37
CA GLU A 90 5.65 5.35 5.96
C GLU A 90 4.64 4.23 5.70
N THR A 91 3.49 4.56 5.12
CA THR A 91 2.55 3.54 4.64
C THR A 91 2.75 3.29 3.16
N GLN A 92 2.74 2.02 2.81
CA GLN A 92 2.74 1.54 1.44
C GLN A 92 1.53 0.65 1.26
N ILE A 93 0.78 0.83 0.17
CA ILE A 93 -0.40 0.05 -0.15
C ILE A 93 -0.32 -0.45 -1.59
N VAL A 94 -0.56 -1.73 -1.77
CA VAL A 94 -0.64 -2.37 -3.08
C VAL A 94 -1.90 -3.23 -3.13
N ILE A 95 -2.86 -2.88 -3.99
CA ILE A 95 -3.97 -3.75 -4.34
C ILE A 95 -3.53 -4.53 -5.57
N GLY A 96 -3.09 -5.76 -5.37
CA GLY A 96 -2.51 -6.60 -6.41
C GLY A 96 -3.55 -7.21 -7.35
N GLU A 97 -4.77 -7.43 -6.85
CA GLU A 97 -5.86 -8.01 -7.63
C GLU A 97 -6.69 -6.90 -8.29
N LYS A 98 -6.49 -6.73 -9.61
CA LYS A 98 -7.04 -5.61 -10.41
C LYS A 98 -8.56 -5.52 -10.39
N LYS A 99 -9.27 -6.65 -10.25
CA LYS A 99 -10.73 -6.68 -10.14
C LYS A 99 -11.28 -5.89 -8.93
N TYR A 100 -10.42 -5.55 -7.97
CA TYR A 100 -10.75 -4.74 -6.79
C TYR A 100 -10.39 -3.27 -6.94
N TRP A 101 -9.81 -2.85 -8.07
CA TRP A 101 -9.52 -1.44 -8.33
C TRP A 101 -10.80 -0.64 -8.53
N ASP A 102 -10.74 0.65 -8.24
CA ASP A 102 -11.85 1.62 -8.37
C ASP A 102 -13.13 1.29 -7.57
N LYS A 103 -13.00 0.43 -6.55
CA LYS A 103 -14.11 0.01 -5.67
C LYS A 103 -14.02 0.56 -4.24
N GLY A 104 -13.20 1.60 -4.02
CA GLY A 104 -13.01 2.19 -2.69
C GLY A 104 -12.29 1.29 -1.67
N ILE A 105 -11.75 0.14 -2.11
CA ILE A 105 -11.07 -0.84 -1.26
C ILE A 105 -9.83 -0.21 -0.61
N GLY A 106 -9.05 0.57 -1.37
CA GLY A 106 -7.84 1.23 -0.88
C GLY A 106 -8.12 2.16 0.30
N SER A 107 -9.08 3.06 0.16
CA SER A 107 -9.47 3.99 1.24
C SER A 107 -9.95 3.25 2.48
N ARG A 108 -10.73 2.18 2.31
CA ARG A 108 -11.20 1.36 3.44
C ARG A 108 -10.05 0.65 4.15
N ALA A 109 -9.12 0.07 3.42
CA ALA A 109 -7.93 -0.59 3.99
C ALA A 109 -7.04 0.41 4.74
N ILE A 110 -6.82 1.61 4.19
CA ILE A 110 -6.08 2.68 4.86
C ILE A 110 -6.77 3.09 6.16
N ASN A 111 -8.08 3.27 6.17
CA ASN A 111 -8.82 3.62 7.39
C ASN A 111 -8.72 2.51 8.47
N ILE A 112 -8.69 1.24 8.08
CA ILE A 112 -8.43 0.14 9.02
C ILE A 112 -7.01 0.24 9.58
N LEU A 113 -6.01 0.49 8.72
CA LEU A 113 -4.62 0.65 9.13
C LEU A 113 -4.44 1.83 10.09
N VAL A 114 -5.03 2.98 9.79
CA VAL A 114 -4.97 4.19 10.64
C VAL A 114 -5.57 3.91 12.03
N ARG A 115 -6.70 3.21 12.11
CA ARG A 115 -7.26 2.79 13.41
C ARG A 115 -6.32 1.85 14.18
N LYS A 116 -5.66 0.91 13.50
CA LYS A 116 -4.63 0.05 14.12
C LYS A 116 -3.43 0.87 14.59
N ALA A 117 -2.93 1.77 13.78
CA ALA A 117 -1.82 2.66 14.11
C ALA A 117 -2.11 3.47 15.37
N LYS A 118 -3.28 4.09 15.46
CA LYS A 118 -3.72 4.83 16.64
C LYS A 118 -3.72 3.97 17.91
N LYS A 119 -4.23 2.74 17.82
CA LYS A 119 -4.27 1.80 18.96
C LYS A 119 -2.89 1.44 19.51
N ILE A 120 -1.85 1.45 18.68
CA ILE A 120 -0.48 1.12 19.07
C ILE A 120 0.40 2.35 19.27
N GLY A 121 -0.20 3.55 19.34
CA GLY A 121 0.50 4.80 19.67
C GLY A 121 1.26 5.45 18.52
N ILE A 122 0.99 5.07 17.27
CA ILE A 122 1.55 5.74 16.10
C ILE A 122 0.69 6.98 15.81
N SER A 123 1.32 8.14 15.75
CA SER A 123 0.64 9.42 15.54
C SER A 123 0.96 10.12 14.21
N ASN A 124 2.07 9.75 13.56
CA ASN A 124 2.53 10.41 12.33
C ASN A 124 2.71 9.38 11.23
N ILE A 125 1.88 9.48 10.19
CA ILE A 125 1.94 8.60 9.02
C ILE A 125 2.14 9.45 7.77
N TYR A 126 2.99 9.02 6.87
CA TYR A 126 3.11 9.60 5.54
C TYR A 126 3.13 8.52 4.46
N LEU A 127 2.90 8.95 3.26
CA LEU A 127 3.09 8.16 2.05
C LEU A 127 3.72 9.00 0.95
N GLU A 128 4.28 8.33 -0.02
CA GLU A 128 4.75 8.94 -1.25
C GLU A 128 4.03 8.28 -2.44
N VAL A 129 3.50 9.09 -3.31
CA VAL A 129 2.71 8.64 -4.47
C VAL A 129 3.20 9.33 -5.74
N ARG A 130 3.10 8.65 -6.88
CA ARG A 130 3.37 9.31 -8.17
C ARG A 130 2.43 10.51 -8.34
N PRO A 131 2.96 11.71 -8.71
CA PRO A 131 2.10 12.89 -8.89
C PRO A 131 1.00 12.70 -9.95
N THR A 132 1.23 11.78 -10.90
CA THR A 132 0.28 11.44 -11.96
C THR A 132 -0.77 10.40 -11.55
N ASN A 133 -0.62 9.74 -10.40
CA ASN A 133 -1.59 8.76 -9.91
C ASN A 133 -2.75 9.43 -9.17
N LEU A 134 -3.57 10.18 -9.93
CA LEU A 134 -4.67 10.97 -9.38
C LEU A 134 -5.72 10.12 -8.65
N ARG A 135 -5.89 8.86 -9.05
CA ARG A 135 -6.78 7.92 -8.36
C ARG A 135 -6.33 7.65 -6.92
N ALA A 136 -5.05 7.32 -6.75
CA ALA A 136 -4.49 7.08 -5.42
C ALA A 136 -4.49 8.36 -4.57
N ILE A 137 -4.13 9.50 -5.14
CA ILE A 137 -4.13 10.80 -4.45
C ILE A 137 -5.52 11.10 -3.88
N ARG A 138 -6.58 10.96 -4.68
CA ARG A 138 -7.97 11.15 -4.22
C ARG A 138 -8.35 10.20 -3.10
N ALA A 139 -7.95 8.92 -3.19
CA ALA A 139 -8.20 7.95 -2.13
C ALA A 139 -7.52 8.34 -0.81
N TYR A 140 -6.28 8.87 -0.88
CA TYR A 140 -5.56 9.34 0.29
C TYR A 140 -6.18 10.61 0.90
N GLU A 141 -6.60 11.56 0.07
CA GLU A 141 -7.33 12.76 0.53
C GLU A 141 -8.62 12.39 1.25
N GLN A 142 -9.39 11.41 0.76
CA GLN A 142 -10.57 10.86 1.43
C GLN A 142 -10.23 10.25 2.81
N CYS A 143 -9.02 9.75 2.99
CA CYS A 143 -8.50 9.26 4.26
C CYS A 143 -7.83 10.37 5.11
N ARG A 144 -8.02 11.64 4.76
CA ARG A 144 -7.51 12.84 5.46
C ARG A 144 -6.00 13.05 5.37
N PHE A 145 -5.31 12.39 4.45
CA PHE A 145 -3.93 12.74 4.14
C PHE A 145 -3.90 14.09 3.41
N GLN A 146 -2.96 14.93 3.80
CA GLN A 146 -2.73 16.25 3.20
C GLN A 146 -1.49 16.23 2.33
N LYS A 147 -1.56 16.89 1.16
CA LYS A 147 -0.40 17.12 0.29
C LYS A 147 0.58 18.05 1.00
N VAL A 148 1.85 17.66 1.08
CA VAL A 148 2.86 18.46 1.78
C VAL A 148 3.93 18.99 0.85
N LYS A 149 4.56 18.13 0.06
CA LYS A 149 5.65 18.53 -0.83
C LYS A 149 5.93 17.50 -1.92
N ILE A 150 6.62 17.96 -2.97
CA ILE A 150 7.26 17.08 -3.95
C ILE A 150 8.63 16.67 -3.42
N VAL A 151 8.92 15.38 -3.44
CA VAL A 151 10.22 14.81 -3.12
C VAL A 151 10.91 14.43 -4.43
N LYS A 152 12.16 14.85 -4.62
CA LYS A 152 12.93 14.63 -5.84
C LYS A 152 13.89 13.44 -5.67
N TYR A 153 13.92 12.60 -6.69
CA TYR A 153 14.82 11.44 -6.82
C TYR A 153 15.59 11.50 -8.15
N PRO A 154 16.53 12.45 -8.31
CA PRO A 154 17.15 12.75 -9.62
C PRO A 154 17.91 11.57 -10.24
N LYS A 155 18.32 10.58 -9.43
CA LYS A 155 18.97 9.37 -9.91
C LYS A 155 17.99 8.28 -10.35
N ASN A 156 16.70 8.41 -10.06
CA ASN A 156 15.69 7.43 -10.44
C ASN A 156 14.97 7.86 -11.71
N LYS A 157 15.33 7.25 -12.84
CA LYS A 157 14.72 7.57 -14.15
C LYS A 157 13.23 7.22 -14.26
N TYR A 158 12.76 6.22 -13.50
CA TYR A 158 11.37 5.75 -13.56
C TYR A 158 10.45 6.47 -12.59
N LEU A 159 11.02 6.99 -11.50
CA LEU A 159 10.30 7.72 -10.47
C LEU A 159 11.14 8.94 -10.02
N PRO A 160 11.29 9.97 -10.88
CA PRO A 160 12.15 11.11 -10.59
C PRO A 160 11.61 12.00 -9.47
N GLU A 161 10.34 11.89 -9.18
CA GLU A 161 9.67 12.64 -8.12
C GLU A 161 8.44 11.92 -7.58
N THR A 162 8.08 12.21 -6.34
CA THR A 162 6.85 11.77 -5.68
C THR A 162 6.16 12.94 -5.01
N LEU A 163 4.85 12.81 -4.81
CA LEU A 163 4.09 13.67 -3.92
C LEU A 163 4.05 13.01 -2.53
N ARG A 164 4.61 13.69 -1.55
CA ARG A 164 4.49 13.29 -0.15
C ARG A 164 3.18 13.81 0.41
N MET A 165 2.42 12.90 1.01
CA MET A 165 1.19 13.20 1.73
C MET A 165 1.30 12.73 3.18
N GLU A 166 0.79 13.50 4.13
CA GLU A 166 0.94 13.26 5.57
C GLU A 166 -0.40 13.23 6.28
N LEU A 167 -0.46 12.40 7.31
CA LEU A 167 -1.58 12.30 8.26
C LEU A 167 -1.03 12.33 9.68
N LYS A 168 -1.53 13.24 10.50
CA LYS A 168 -1.34 13.27 11.95
C LYS A 168 -2.63 12.77 12.62
N ILE A 169 -2.48 11.76 13.50
CA ILE A 169 -3.60 11.05 14.13
C ILE A 169 -3.76 11.53 15.58
#